data_1627ee8b406aebc1b2fc35dfc010a13a
#
_entry.id   1627ee8b406aebc1b2fc35dfc010a13a
#
_cell.length_a   1.000
_cell.length_b   1.000
_cell.length_c   1.000
_cell.angle_alpha   90.00
_cell.angle_beta   90.00
_cell.angle_gamma   90.00
#
_symmetry.space_group_name_H-M   'P 1'
#
loop_
_entity.id
_entity.type
_entity.pdbx_description
1 polymer ?
#
loop_
_entity_poly.entity_id
_entity_poly.type
_entity_poly.pdbx_seq_one_letter_code
_entity_poly.pdbx_strand_id
1 'polypeptide(L)'
;MLPGKLGTMMKKAQEMQENMQKMQAELANRHIVGIAGAGAVKVTLNGHYACQRVELGEEALKEDKEMLEALIAAAISDAASKVNQMTQEEMAAITGGMGLPGGFKLPF
;
A
#
# COMPACT_ATOMS: atom_id res chain seq x y z
N MET A 1 -26.66 23.94 24.33
CA MET A 1 -25.61 22.96 24.22
C MET A 1 -26.17 21.59 23.82
N LEU A 2 -25.51 20.94 22.89
CA LEU A 2 -25.98 19.66 22.36
C LEU A 2 -24.96 18.54 22.67
N PRO A 3 -24.83 18.14 23.93
CA PRO A 3 -23.78 17.21 24.34
C PRO A 3 -23.84 15.87 23.63
N GLY A 4 -25.04 15.38 23.34
CA GLY A 4 -25.18 14.11 22.66
C GLY A 4 -24.63 14.13 21.24
N LYS A 5 -24.95 15.20 20.50
CA LYS A 5 -24.49 15.32 19.10
C LYS A 5 -22.98 15.56 19.02
N LEU A 6 -22.46 16.45 19.87
CA LEU A 6 -21.05 16.72 19.94
C LEU A 6 -20.27 15.48 20.39
N GLY A 7 -20.78 14.79 21.42
CA GLY A 7 -20.15 13.58 21.90
C GLY A 7 -20.11 12.48 20.85
N THR A 8 -21.17 12.36 20.05
CA THR A 8 -21.20 11.38 18.96
C THR A 8 -20.16 11.72 17.89
N MET A 9 -20.02 12.99 17.55
CA MET A 9 -19.02 13.42 16.57
C MET A 9 -17.60 13.17 17.06
N MET A 10 -17.34 13.46 18.33
CA MET A 10 -16.04 13.22 18.94
C MET A 10 -15.71 11.73 18.98
N LYS A 11 -16.72 10.90 19.29
CA LYS A 11 -16.56 9.46 19.32
C LYS A 11 -16.23 8.92 17.94
N LYS A 12 -16.91 9.40 16.91
CA LYS A 12 -16.64 8.99 15.53
C LYS A 12 -15.24 9.40 15.09
N ALA A 13 -14.81 10.59 15.48
CA ALA A 13 -13.47 11.07 15.18
C ALA A 13 -12.41 10.19 15.84
N GLN A 14 -12.64 9.79 17.09
CA GLN A 14 -11.74 8.89 17.79
C GLN A 14 -11.69 7.51 17.15
N GLU A 15 -12.85 6.97 16.78
CA GLU A 15 -12.92 5.67 16.11
C GLU A 15 -12.18 5.70 14.78
N MET A 16 -12.34 6.78 14.03
CA MET A 16 -11.65 6.96 12.76
C MET A 16 -10.15 7.00 12.97
N GLN A 17 -9.69 7.74 13.97
CA GLN A 17 -8.27 7.82 14.29
C GLN A 17 -7.71 6.46 14.68
N GLU A 18 -8.44 5.70 15.51
CA GLU A 18 -8.04 4.36 15.89
C GLU A 18 -7.98 3.43 14.68
N ASN A 19 -8.96 3.53 13.78
CA ASN A 19 -8.99 2.73 12.57
C ASN A 19 -7.81 3.06 11.65
N MET A 20 -7.46 4.35 11.56
CA MET A 20 -6.28 4.78 10.79
C MET A 20 -4.99 4.22 11.39
N GLN A 21 -4.87 4.24 12.71
CA GLN A 21 -3.70 3.69 13.39
C GLN A 21 -3.59 2.19 13.18
N LYS A 22 -4.72 1.48 13.25
CA LYS A 22 -4.76 0.03 12.99
C LYS A 22 -4.36 -0.26 11.56
N MET A 23 -4.87 0.52 10.62
CA MET A 23 -4.52 0.37 9.21
C MET A 23 -3.03 0.56 9.00
N GLN A 24 -2.44 1.58 9.62
CA GLN A 24 -1.01 1.84 9.51
C GLN A 24 -0.19 0.66 10.05
N ALA A 25 -0.60 0.11 11.18
CA ALA A 25 0.06 -1.05 11.76
C ALA A 25 -0.07 -2.29 10.88
N GLU A 26 -1.26 -2.51 10.31
CA GLU A 26 -1.51 -3.64 9.42
C GLU A 26 -0.69 -3.54 8.14
N LEU A 27 -0.55 -2.31 7.59
CA LEU A 27 0.24 -2.09 6.39
C LEU A 27 1.70 -2.51 6.58
N ALA A 28 2.25 -2.32 7.77
CA ALA A 28 3.61 -2.73 8.07
C ALA A 28 3.80 -4.24 7.95
N ASN A 29 2.73 -5.01 8.13
CA ASN A 29 2.74 -6.47 8.08
C ASN A 29 2.23 -7.04 6.74
N ARG A 30 1.84 -6.19 5.80
CA ARG A 30 1.43 -6.65 4.47
C ARG A 30 2.67 -6.98 3.64
N HIS A 31 2.54 -7.99 2.81
CA HIS A 31 3.61 -8.41 1.91
C HIS A 31 3.10 -8.32 0.48
N ILE A 32 3.67 -7.39 -0.26
CA ILE A 32 3.27 -7.14 -1.64
C ILE A 32 4.45 -7.48 -2.53
N VAL A 33 4.23 -8.38 -3.49
CA VAL A 33 5.28 -8.87 -4.38
C VAL A 33 5.16 -8.21 -5.73
N GLY A 34 6.24 -7.54 -6.14
CA GLY A 34 6.41 -7.06 -7.50
C GLY A 34 7.28 -8.02 -8.29
N ILE A 35 7.00 -8.16 -9.56
CA ILE A 35 7.73 -9.08 -10.43
C ILE A 35 8.18 -8.40 -11.71
N ALA A 36 9.27 -8.90 -12.26
CA ALA A 36 9.78 -8.48 -13.55
C ALA A 36 10.44 -9.67 -14.24
N GLY A 37 10.56 -9.60 -15.57
CA GLY A 37 11.19 -10.66 -16.35
C GLY A 37 10.45 -12.00 -16.25
N ALA A 38 9.12 -11.95 -16.32
CA ALA A 38 8.26 -13.14 -16.22
C ALA A 38 8.47 -13.89 -14.89
N GLY A 39 8.76 -13.15 -13.82
CA GLY A 39 8.96 -13.73 -12.51
C GLY A 39 10.40 -14.06 -12.16
N ALA A 40 11.35 -13.74 -13.06
CA ALA A 40 12.77 -13.98 -12.79
C ALA A 40 13.29 -13.10 -11.64
N VAL A 41 12.70 -11.94 -11.44
CA VAL A 41 13.03 -11.06 -10.31
C VAL A 41 11.75 -10.77 -9.53
N LYS A 42 11.80 -10.97 -8.23
CA LYS A 42 10.69 -10.69 -7.32
C LYS A 42 11.18 -9.79 -6.20
N VAL A 43 10.42 -8.73 -5.94
CA VAL A 43 10.71 -7.81 -4.84
C VAL A 43 9.50 -7.76 -3.93
N THR A 44 9.72 -7.94 -2.63
CA THR A 44 8.65 -7.88 -1.64
C THR A 44 8.77 -6.59 -0.86
N LEU A 45 7.72 -5.77 -0.91
CA LEU A 45 7.60 -4.56 -0.11
C LEU A 45 6.48 -4.75 0.91
N ASN A 46 6.54 -4.03 2.02
CA ASN A 46 5.38 -3.93 2.89
C ASN A 46 4.50 -2.76 2.47
N GLY A 47 3.42 -2.51 3.21
CA GLY A 47 2.49 -1.42 2.90
C GLY A 47 3.08 -0.02 3.09
N HIS A 48 4.25 0.10 3.67
CA HIS A 48 4.97 1.35 3.83
C HIS A 48 6.14 1.49 2.85
N TYR A 49 6.16 0.68 1.80
CA TYR A 49 7.21 0.68 0.77
C TYR A 49 8.58 0.23 1.28
N ALA A 50 8.63 -0.40 2.44
CA ALA A 50 9.90 -0.95 2.93
C ALA A 50 10.17 -2.27 2.21
N CYS A 51 11.35 -2.41 1.65
CA CYS A 51 11.75 -3.61 0.96
C CYS A 51 12.18 -4.67 1.97
N GLN A 52 11.52 -5.82 1.93
CA GLN A 52 11.78 -6.91 2.86
C GLN A 52 12.58 -8.03 2.23
N ARG A 53 12.50 -8.17 0.91
CA ARG A 53 13.15 -9.27 0.22
C ARG A 53 13.31 -8.98 -1.26
N VAL A 54 14.43 -9.42 -1.81
CA VAL A 54 14.68 -9.43 -3.25
C VAL A 54 15.06 -10.86 -3.61
N GLU A 55 14.36 -11.46 -4.56
CA GLU A 55 14.64 -12.80 -5.03
C GLU A 55 15.06 -12.76 -6.49
N LEU A 56 16.23 -13.31 -6.76
CA LEU A 56 16.77 -13.39 -8.12
C LEU A 56 16.76 -14.86 -8.54
N GLY A 57 15.97 -15.16 -9.57
CA GLY A 57 15.92 -16.50 -10.13
C GLY A 57 17.15 -16.77 -10.99
N GLU A 58 17.39 -18.02 -11.33
CA GLU A 58 18.53 -18.42 -12.15
C GLU A 58 18.51 -17.73 -13.51
N GLU A 59 17.33 -17.52 -14.08
CA GLU A 59 17.19 -16.83 -15.36
C GLU A 59 17.72 -15.40 -15.29
N ALA A 60 17.43 -14.70 -14.19
CA ALA A 60 17.90 -13.34 -14.00
C ALA A 60 19.41 -13.28 -13.86
N LEU A 61 20.00 -14.28 -13.20
CA LEU A 61 21.44 -14.33 -12.99
C LEU A 61 22.22 -14.58 -14.26
N LYS A 62 21.58 -15.07 -15.30
CA LYS A 62 22.19 -15.28 -16.62
C LYS A 62 22.25 -14.01 -17.44
N GLU A 63 21.52 -12.99 -17.06
CA GLU A 63 21.49 -11.72 -17.76
C GLU A 63 22.76 -10.90 -17.47
N ASP A 64 23.06 -9.94 -18.34
CA ASP A 64 24.15 -9.03 -18.07
C ASP A 64 23.78 -8.08 -16.94
N LYS A 65 24.77 -7.38 -16.43
CA LYS A 65 24.61 -6.47 -15.30
C LYS A 65 23.52 -5.41 -15.56
N GLU A 66 23.57 -4.78 -16.72
CA GLU A 66 22.62 -3.73 -17.04
C GLU A 66 21.19 -4.23 -17.10
N MET A 67 20.97 -5.40 -17.69
CA MET A 67 19.66 -6.02 -17.76
C MET A 67 19.18 -6.41 -16.38
N LEU A 68 20.05 -6.99 -15.56
CA LEU A 68 19.69 -7.37 -14.20
C LEU A 68 19.29 -6.14 -13.37
N GLU A 69 20.04 -5.05 -13.48
CA GLU A 69 19.71 -3.81 -12.80
C GLU A 69 18.35 -3.28 -13.24
N ALA A 70 18.07 -3.32 -14.53
CA ALA A 70 16.78 -2.87 -15.08
C ALA A 70 15.64 -3.75 -14.59
N LEU A 71 15.83 -5.05 -14.51
CA LEU A 71 14.81 -5.98 -14.00
C LEU A 71 14.50 -5.73 -12.53
N ILE A 72 15.52 -5.48 -11.74
CA ILE A 72 15.33 -5.17 -10.32
C ILE A 72 14.53 -3.87 -10.18
N ALA A 73 14.89 -2.84 -10.93
CA ALA A 73 14.17 -1.56 -10.91
C ALA A 73 12.72 -1.74 -11.31
N ALA A 74 12.47 -2.55 -12.36
CA ALA A 74 11.11 -2.82 -12.82
C ALA A 74 10.29 -3.57 -11.77
N ALA A 75 10.90 -4.54 -11.08
CA ALA A 75 10.22 -5.30 -10.02
C ALA A 75 9.87 -4.40 -8.84
N ILE A 76 10.77 -3.50 -8.46
CA ILE A 76 10.53 -2.53 -7.40
C ILE A 76 9.37 -1.60 -7.78
N SER A 77 9.37 -1.10 -9.01
CA SER A 77 8.30 -0.22 -9.49
C SER A 77 6.95 -0.94 -9.52
N ASP A 78 6.95 -2.20 -9.93
CA ASP A 78 5.73 -3.01 -9.92
C ASP A 78 5.20 -3.19 -8.50
N ALA A 79 6.07 -3.52 -7.55
CA ALA A 79 5.70 -3.67 -6.15
C ALA A 79 5.17 -2.35 -5.59
N ALA A 80 5.84 -1.24 -5.86
CA ALA A 80 5.44 0.08 -5.37
C ALA A 80 4.06 0.48 -5.92
N SER A 81 3.80 0.19 -7.19
CA SER A 81 2.50 0.46 -7.80
C SER A 81 1.40 -0.35 -7.11
N LYS A 82 1.66 -1.61 -6.81
CA LYS A 82 0.70 -2.48 -6.10
C LYS A 82 0.45 -2.00 -4.68
N VAL A 83 1.49 -1.53 -3.98
CA VAL A 83 1.33 -0.96 -2.64
C VAL A 83 0.44 0.28 -2.70
N ASN A 84 0.69 1.15 -3.68
CA ASN A 84 -0.09 2.37 -3.86
C ASN A 84 -1.57 2.05 -4.12
N GLN A 85 -1.83 1.10 -5.00
CA GLN A 85 -3.20 0.68 -5.31
C GLN A 85 -3.89 0.11 -4.08
N MET A 86 -3.22 -0.76 -3.34
CA MET A 86 -3.77 -1.36 -2.12
C MET A 86 -4.09 -0.28 -1.08
N THR A 87 -3.18 0.66 -0.88
CA THR A 87 -3.37 1.75 0.08
C THR A 87 -4.57 2.61 -0.30
N GLN A 88 -4.71 2.93 -1.59
CA GLN A 88 -5.84 3.71 -2.07
C GLN A 88 -7.16 2.97 -1.86
N GLU A 89 -7.20 1.68 -2.11
CA GLU A 89 -8.38 0.87 -1.90
C GLU A 89 -8.77 0.81 -0.42
N GLU A 90 -7.80 0.65 0.47
CA GLU A 90 -8.08 0.63 1.91
C GLU A 90 -8.52 1.99 2.43
N MET A 91 -7.92 3.08 1.94
CA MET A 91 -8.36 4.43 2.28
C MET A 91 -9.77 4.70 1.78
N ALA A 92 -10.09 4.27 0.57
CA ALA A 92 -11.43 4.41 0.01
C ALA A 92 -12.47 3.67 0.85
N ALA A 93 -12.13 2.49 1.35
CA ALA A 93 -13.02 1.72 2.21
C ALA A 93 -13.32 2.46 3.52
N ILE A 94 -12.30 3.09 4.11
CA ILE A 94 -12.45 3.86 5.34
C ILE A 94 -13.28 5.11 5.10
N THR A 95 -12.94 5.89 4.06
CA THR A 95 -13.62 7.14 3.75
C THR A 95 -15.02 6.89 3.19
N GLY A 96 -15.22 5.80 2.46
CA GLY A 96 -16.53 5.40 1.96
C GLY A 96 -17.52 5.16 3.08
N GLY A 97 -17.06 4.61 4.21
CA GLY A 97 -17.88 4.41 5.39
C GLY A 97 -18.31 5.70 6.07
N MET A 98 -17.72 6.82 5.70
CA MET A 98 -18.06 8.13 6.24
C MET A 98 -19.06 8.91 5.40
N GLY A 99 -19.56 8.32 4.31
CA GLY A 99 -20.56 8.94 3.49
C GLY A 99 -20.07 10.14 2.68
N LEU A 100 -18.84 10.12 2.25
CA LEU A 100 -18.32 11.18 1.40
C LEU A 100 -19.07 11.23 0.07
N PRO A 101 -19.26 12.44 -0.51
CA PRO A 101 -19.92 12.56 -1.82
C PRO A 101 -19.21 11.71 -2.87
N GLY A 102 -19.98 11.11 -3.76
CA GLY A 102 -19.47 10.23 -4.79
C GLY A 102 -18.47 10.87 -5.75
N GLY A 103 -18.54 12.18 -5.91
CA GLY A 103 -17.61 12.94 -6.75
C GLY A 103 -16.36 13.43 -6.05
N PHE A 104 -16.24 13.15 -4.77
CA PHE A 104 -15.11 13.63 -3.99
C PHE A 104 -13.85 12.84 -4.33
N LYS A 105 -12.79 13.54 -4.73
CA LYS A 105 -11.51 12.93 -5.02
C LYS A 105 -10.48 13.43 -4.03
N LEU A 106 -9.75 12.48 -3.44
CA LEU A 106 -8.65 12.81 -2.55
C LEU A 106 -7.41 13.20 -3.37
N PRO A 107 -6.59 14.13 -2.87
CA PRO A 107 -5.44 14.66 -3.63
C PRO A 107 -4.20 13.75 -3.58
N PHE A 108 -4.41 12.45 -3.82
CA PHE A 108 -3.27 11.52 -3.86
C PHE A 108 -3.52 10.31 -4.73
#